data_8715abdb648842a4140eb2820bad6247
#
_entry.id   8715abdb648842a4140eb2820bad6247
#
_cell.length_a   1.000
_cell.length_b   1.000
_cell.length_c   1.000
_cell.angle_alpha   90.00
_cell.angle_beta   90.00
_cell.angle_gamma   90.00
#
_symmetry.space_group_name_H-M   'P 1'
#
loop_
_entity.id
_entity.type
_entity.pdbx_description
1 polymer ?
#
loop_
_entity_poly.entity_id
_entity_poly.type
_entity_poly.pdbx_seq_one_letter_code
_entity_poly.pdbx_strand_id
1 'polypeptide(L)'
;MADEQKKASGSAKTETGDKPADESESEPRRPEVVEEKESVTEHTAKIGRKQVRYQAVARTTTLRDADGKDKASVFSISYTRLPAGDAADRPILFSFNGGPGSASVWLHLGLFGPRFIEVGQGDIPVKPPYRLRDNEASLLDLCDLVFIDPVSTGYSRAAPGEELKQFHGVKEDAEWVGEYIRHHLGRTKRWSSPKFLAGESYGTTRAAALSDHLQDRHGIYLNGVMLISAVLNFQTILYGRGNDVLPYVCYLPSYATTAAYHGRLGKSLSDPHKAAQAAEDYALDELGPALMRGRRLDGKKAKAVAARLSELTGLTVDFIENSGLRVQPHRFMKELLRDQGRTVGRLDSRYTGIDFDRAGESPEYDPLFPMVQGGYTAAFNQYVREELDFESDLNYEIIKSGLDWNYGNAGKNRYVDVSEDLRAAMSKNRELRVLVASGIYDLGTPHFGAEYTVDHMPLDESIAGHITTTRYESGHMMYVHKPSLDQLRKDLAAFVGEATR
;
A
#
# COMPACT_ATOMS: atom_id res chain seq x y z
N MET A 1 30.77 49.59 10.33
CA MET A 1 30.28 50.94 10.08
C MET A 1 28.79 50.77 10.16
N ALA A 2 28.11 50.99 11.30
CA ALA A 2 27.72 52.25 11.89
C ALA A 2 26.65 52.87 11.00
N ASP A 3 25.46 53.31 11.37
CA ASP A 3 24.82 53.65 12.64
C ASP A 3 23.34 53.84 12.34
N GLU A 4 22.46 53.47 13.25
CA GLU A 4 21.64 54.29 14.16
C GLU A 4 20.86 55.50 13.57
N GLN A 5 19.57 55.56 13.83
CA GLN A 5 18.86 56.52 14.72
C GLN A 5 17.35 56.40 14.51
N LYS A 6 16.54 56.09 15.47
CA LYS A 6 16.01 56.72 16.71
C LYS A 6 14.98 57.83 16.50
N LYS A 7 13.85 57.63 17.25
CA LYS A 7 12.95 58.58 17.95
C LYS A 7 11.84 59.28 17.11
N ALA A 8 10.68 59.65 17.63
CA ALA A 8 9.98 59.50 18.91
C ALA A 8 8.58 60.14 18.79
N SER A 9 7.70 59.72 19.65
CA SER A 9 6.73 60.43 20.49
C SER A 9 5.40 60.92 19.94
N GLY A 10 4.38 60.69 20.75
CA GLY A 10 3.16 61.44 20.81
C GLY A 10 2.01 60.71 21.52
N SER A 11 1.92 60.91 22.84
CA SER A 11 0.84 60.47 23.72
C SER A 11 -0.46 61.26 23.49
N ALA A 12 -1.63 60.60 23.63
CA ALA A 12 -2.81 61.24 24.22
C ALA A 12 -3.68 60.14 24.90
N LYS A 13 -3.82 60.30 26.20
CA LYS A 13 -4.82 59.63 27.05
C LYS A 13 -6.17 60.26 26.82
N THR A 14 -7.22 59.45 26.76
CA THR A 14 -8.54 59.82 27.31
C THR A 14 -9.18 58.59 27.94
N GLU A 15 -9.57 58.78 29.18
CA GLU A 15 -10.29 57.85 30.06
C GLU A 15 -11.77 57.76 29.70
N THR A 16 -12.33 56.67 30.11
CA THR A 16 -13.62 56.43 30.78
C THR A 16 -14.58 55.47 30.05
N GLY A 17 -15.02 54.46 30.74
CA GLY A 17 -16.19 53.66 30.42
C GLY A 17 -16.15 52.24 30.88
N ASP A 18 -16.20 52.04 32.20
CA ASP A 18 -16.51 50.73 32.82
C ASP A 18 -17.87 50.22 32.31
N LYS A 19 -17.88 49.04 31.72
CA LYS A 19 -19.06 48.16 31.65
C LYS A 19 -18.66 46.78 32.13
N PRO A 20 -19.47 46.13 33.00
CA PRO A 20 -19.13 44.86 33.58
C PRO A 20 -19.10 43.79 32.52
N ALA A 21 -18.03 42.97 32.56
CA ALA A 21 -17.90 41.75 31.80
C ALA A 21 -18.99 40.76 32.22
N ASP A 22 -19.84 40.43 31.30
CA ASP A 22 -20.75 39.31 31.38
C ASP A 22 -19.91 38.04 31.30
N GLU A 23 -19.51 37.48 32.45
CA GLU A 23 -18.94 36.14 32.56
C GLU A 23 -20.06 35.14 32.31
N SER A 24 -20.39 34.90 31.03
CA SER A 24 -21.09 33.69 30.66
C SER A 24 -20.10 32.55 30.87
N GLU A 25 -20.20 31.87 32.01
CA GLU A 25 -19.64 30.54 32.21
C GLU A 25 -20.11 29.68 31.03
N SER A 26 -19.22 29.46 30.05
CA SER A 26 -19.43 28.44 29.02
C SER A 26 -19.48 27.12 29.74
N GLU A 27 -20.66 26.51 29.82
CA GLU A 27 -20.81 25.13 30.25
C GLU A 27 -19.73 24.29 29.55
N PRO A 28 -19.02 23.40 30.26
CA PRO A 28 -18.05 22.53 29.64
C PRO A 28 -18.81 21.73 28.58
N ARG A 29 -18.46 21.94 27.31
CA ARG A 29 -18.98 21.13 26.20
C ARG A 29 -18.80 19.68 26.59
N ARG A 30 -19.93 18.96 26.79
CA ARG A 30 -19.88 17.51 26.94
C ARG A 30 -19.07 16.97 25.79
N PRO A 31 -18.10 16.05 26.03
CA PRO A 31 -17.38 15.42 24.95
C PRO A 31 -18.41 14.83 23.98
N GLU A 32 -18.33 15.22 22.71
CA GLU A 32 -19.17 14.64 21.67
C GLU A 32 -18.92 13.14 21.67
N VAL A 33 -19.93 12.36 22.02
CA VAL A 33 -19.88 10.89 21.97
C VAL A 33 -19.77 10.52 20.51
N VAL A 34 -18.78 9.71 20.16
CA VAL A 34 -18.64 9.17 18.80
C VAL A 34 -19.75 8.13 18.61
N GLU A 35 -20.80 8.51 17.87
CA GLU A 35 -21.94 7.64 17.59
C GLU A 35 -21.54 6.57 16.57
N GLU A 36 -21.75 5.28 16.92
CA GLU A 36 -21.59 4.19 15.98
C GLU A 36 -22.77 4.17 15.00
N LYS A 37 -22.45 4.13 13.70
CA LYS A 37 -23.45 3.94 12.64
C LYS A 37 -23.28 2.55 12.05
N GLU A 38 -24.41 1.92 11.69
CA GLU A 38 -24.42 0.60 11.08
C GLU A 38 -25.54 0.52 10.04
N SER A 39 -25.20 -0.06 8.90
CA SER A 39 -26.17 -0.53 7.91
C SER A 39 -25.93 -2.00 7.61
N VAL A 40 -27.00 -2.78 7.51
CA VAL A 40 -26.99 -4.21 7.25
C VAL A 40 -27.88 -4.48 6.03
N THR A 41 -27.29 -4.99 4.97
CA THR A 41 -28.00 -5.27 3.71
C THR A 41 -27.72 -6.70 3.23
N GLU A 42 -28.62 -7.29 2.45
CA GLU A 42 -28.42 -8.61 1.84
C GLU A 42 -28.38 -8.51 0.33
N HIS A 43 -27.46 -9.23 -0.28
CA HIS A 43 -27.20 -9.19 -1.70
C HIS A 43 -26.91 -10.57 -2.28
N THR A 44 -26.82 -10.62 -3.60
CA THR A 44 -26.34 -11.77 -4.36
C THR A 44 -25.37 -11.28 -5.43
N ALA A 45 -24.23 -11.96 -5.57
CA ALA A 45 -23.29 -11.69 -6.64
C ALA A 45 -22.84 -12.98 -7.33
N LYS A 46 -22.53 -12.90 -8.61
CA LYS A 46 -21.89 -13.99 -9.36
C LYS A 46 -20.39 -14.00 -9.05
N ILE A 47 -19.92 -15.07 -8.40
CA ILE A 47 -18.50 -15.29 -8.11
C ILE A 47 -18.04 -16.55 -8.84
N GLY A 48 -17.15 -16.40 -9.80
CA GLY A 48 -16.81 -17.46 -10.73
C GLY A 48 -18.08 -17.95 -11.48
N ARG A 49 -18.45 -19.21 -11.24
CA ARG A 49 -19.66 -19.82 -11.87
C ARG A 49 -20.85 -19.93 -10.92
N LYS A 50 -20.74 -19.41 -9.68
CA LYS A 50 -21.76 -19.60 -8.63
C LYS A 50 -22.43 -18.27 -8.29
N GLN A 51 -23.73 -18.33 -7.97
CA GLN A 51 -24.43 -17.25 -7.29
C GLN A 51 -24.18 -17.39 -5.78
N VAL A 52 -23.64 -16.36 -5.18
CA VAL A 52 -23.31 -16.31 -3.75
C VAL A 52 -24.19 -15.25 -3.09
N ARG A 53 -25.09 -15.69 -2.20
CA ARG A 53 -25.83 -14.78 -1.33
C ARG A 53 -24.93 -14.38 -0.18
N TYR A 54 -25.01 -13.11 0.22
CA TYR A 54 -24.20 -12.57 1.32
C TYR A 54 -24.91 -11.44 2.03
N GLN A 55 -24.54 -11.25 3.29
CA GLN A 55 -24.86 -10.06 4.07
C GLN A 55 -23.66 -9.11 3.99
N ALA A 56 -23.94 -7.83 3.76
CA ALA A 56 -22.98 -6.75 3.87
C ALA A 56 -23.30 -5.90 5.10
N VAL A 57 -22.27 -5.55 5.87
CA VAL A 57 -22.38 -4.66 7.02
C VAL A 57 -21.39 -3.52 6.84
N ALA A 58 -21.90 -2.32 6.60
CA ALA A 58 -21.12 -1.08 6.64
C ALA A 58 -21.27 -0.45 8.03
N ARG A 59 -20.13 -0.19 8.71
CA ARG A 59 -20.19 0.22 10.14
C ARG A 59 -19.04 1.16 10.50
N THR A 60 -19.33 2.11 11.39
CA THR A 60 -18.31 2.76 12.23
C THR A 60 -18.24 2.07 13.59
N THR A 61 -17.01 1.79 14.04
CA THR A 61 -16.74 1.16 15.34
C THR A 61 -15.92 2.09 16.19
N THR A 62 -16.37 2.40 17.40
CA THR A 62 -15.63 3.23 18.34
C THR A 62 -14.58 2.39 19.06
N LEU A 63 -13.30 2.71 18.85
CA LEU A 63 -12.20 2.13 19.59
C LEU A 63 -11.92 2.94 20.84
N ARG A 64 -11.65 2.23 21.94
CA ARG A 64 -11.42 2.79 23.27
C ARG A 64 -10.07 2.35 23.82
N ASP A 65 -9.49 3.19 24.67
CA ASP A 65 -8.33 2.77 25.46
C ASP A 65 -8.76 1.89 26.66
N ALA A 66 -7.77 1.48 27.46
CA ALA A 66 -7.99 0.63 28.62
C ALA A 66 -8.90 1.26 29.70
N ASP A 67 -8.99 2.58 29.73
CA ASP A 67 -9.82 3.34 30.68
C ASP A 67 -11.24 3.58 30.13
N GLY A 68 -11.52 3.07 28.92
CA GLY A 68 -12.83 3.19 28.26
C GLY A 68 -13.05 4.51 27.53
N LYS A 69 -12.01 5.35 27.38
CA LYS A 69 -12.09 6.62 26.65
C LYS A 69 -12.11 6.38 25.14
N ASP A 70 -13.05 7.03 24.45
CA ASP A 70 -13.13 7.00 22.98
C ASP A 70 -11.87 7.59 22.35
N LYS A 71 -11.24 6.84 21.44
CA LYS A 71 -10.00 7.20 20.73
C LYS A 71 -10.20 7.43 19.26
N ALA A 72 -10.96 6.57 18.61
CA ALA A 72 -11.21 6.66 17.18
C ALA A 72 -12.55 6.04 16.81
N SER A 73 -13.14 6.53 15.73
CA SER A 73 -14.21 5.87 14.97
C SER A 73 -13.62 5.25 13.74
N VAL A 74 -13.62 3.92 13.64
CA VAL A 74 -13.06 3.17 12.52
C VAL A 74 -14.19 2.65 11.63
N PHE A 75 -14.19 3.07 10.37
CA PHE A 75 -15.12 2.59 9.36
C PHE A 75 -14.62 1.28 8.75
N SER A 76 -15.55 0.38 8.52
CA SER A 76 -15.29 -0.89 7.86
C SER A 76 -16.51 -1.38 7.08
N ILE A 77 -16.26 -2.21 6.06
CA ILE A 77 -17.29 -2.95 5.37
C ILE A 77 -16.96 -4.44 5.48
N SER A 78 -17.90 -5.24 5.98
CA SER A 78 -17.73 -6.69 6.08
C SER A 78 -18.79 -7.42 5.26
N TYR A 79 -18.38 -8.55 4.70
CA TYR A 79 -19.21 -9.44 3.88
C TYR A 79 -19.20 -10.84 4.45
N THR A 80 -20.39 -11.37 4.75
CA THR A 80 -20.55 -12.73 5.25
C THR A 80 -21.43 -13.53 4.27
N ARG A 81 -20.92 -14.64 3.78
CA ARG A 81 -21.69 -15.52 2.89
C ARG A 81 -22.91 -16.10 3.61
N LEU A 82 -24.04 -16.19 2.91
CA LEU A 82 -25.28 -16.81 3.40
C LEU A 82 -25.59 -18.15 2.69
N PRO A 83 -26.11 -19.16 3.43
CA PRO A 83 -26.21 -19.16 4.89
C PRO A 83 -24.83 -19.12 5.53
N ALA A 84 -24.73 -18.49 6.68
CA ALA A 84 -23.51 -18.51 7.49
C ALA A 84 -23.22 -19.97 7.89
N GLY A 85 -22.00 -20.42 7.65
CA GLY A 85 -21.53 -21.73 8.10
C GLY A 85 -21.04 -21.69 9.55
N ASP A 86 -20.46 -22.80 10.01
CA ASP A 86 -19.71 -22.80 11.28
C ASP A 86 -18.53 -21.83 11.18
N ALA A 87 -18.35 -21.05 12.25
CA ALA A 87 -17.25 -20.10 12.31
C ALA A 87 -15.87 -20.79 12.25
N ALA A 88 -15.75 -22.01 12.75
CA ALA A 88 -14.52 -22.78 12.71
C ALA A 88 -14.13 -23.21 11.28
N ASP A 89 -15.14 -23.49 10.44
CA ASP A 89 -14.91 -23.96 9.07
C ASP A 89 -14.80 -22.81 8.05
N ARG A 90 -15.09 -21.57 8.47
CA ARG A 90 -15.18 -20.44 7.56
C ARG A 90 -14.07 -19.41 7.82
N PRO A 91 -13.09 -19.29 6.91
CA PRO A 91 -12.03 -18.29 7.04
C PRO A 91 -12.57 -16.85 7.08
N ILE A 92 -11.84 -15.96 7.76
CA ILE A 92 -12.08 -14.51 7.75
C ILE A 92 -10.82 -13.80 7.28
N LEU A 93 -10.96 -12.93 6.29
CA LEU A 93 -9.89 -12.13 5.70
C LEU A 93 -10.06 -10.66 6.07
N PHE A 94 -9.10 -10.10 6.79
CA PHE A 94 -8.99 -8.67 7.03
C PHE A 94 -8.10 -8.03 5.98
N SER A 95 -8.64 -7.03 5.27
CA SER A 95 -7.96 -6.39 4.15
C SER A 95 -7.85 -4.89 4.31
N PHE A 96 -6.71 -4.33 3.92
CA PHE A 96 -6.43 -2.90 3.96
C PHE A 96 -5.38 -2.51 2.91
N ASN A 97 -5.52 -1.29 2.37
CA ASN A 97 -4.50 -0.70 1.49
C ASN A 97 -3.41 0.02 2.31
N GLY A 98 -2.44 0.59 1.61
CA GLY A 98 -1.26 1.20 2.17
C GLY A 98 -1.27 2.74 2.17
N GLY A 99 -0.35 3.32 1.45
CA GLY A 99 -0.05 4.73 1.41
C GLY A 99 1.27 5.05 2.13
N PRO A 100 1.34 5.27 3.47
CA PRO A 100 0.22 5.34 4.42
C PRO A 100 -0.76 6.45 4.11
N GLY A 101 -2.03 6.25 4.54
CA GLY A 101 -3.10 7.21 4.30
C GLY A 101 -4.10 6.81 3.20
N SER A 102 -4.05 5.58 2.70
CA SER A 102 -5.03 5.06 1.74
C SER A 102 -6.14 4.28 2.42
N ALA A 103 -7.39 4.53 2.00
CA ALA A 103 -8.54 3.71 2.34
C ALA A 103 -8.45 2.34 1.66
N SER A 104 -9.19 1.35 2.14
CA SER A 104 -9.16 -0.02 1.62
C SER A 104 -9.91 -0.22 0.29
N VAL A 105 -10.42 0.84 -0.30
CA VAL A 105 -11.28 0.83 -1.49
C VAL A 105 -10.65 0.12 -2.70
N TRP A 106 -9.33 0.17 -2.85
CA TRP A 106 -8.64 -0.42 -4.00
C TRP A 106 -8.69 -1.95 -3.99
N LEU A 107 -8.28 -2.57 -2.88
CA LEU A 107 -8.44 -4.02 -2.70
C LEU A 107 -9.92 -4.42 -2.60
N HIS A 108 -10.77 -3.55 -2.05
CA HIS A 108 -12.20 -3.79 -1.90
C HIS A 108 -12.90 -3.92 -3.26
N LEU A 109 -12.88 -2.86 -4.09
CA LEU A 109 -13.58 -2.84 -5.37
C LEU A 109 -12.73 -3.35 -6.55
N GLY A 110 -11.46 -3.64 -6.33
CA GLY A 110 -10.55 -4.09 -7.38
C GLY A 110 -10.17 -5.56 -7.30
N LEU A 111 -10.21 -6.17 -6.10
CA LEU A 111 -9.72 -7.55 -5.95
C LEU A 111 -10.66 -8.43 -5.14
N PHE A 112 -10.86 -8.14 -3.85
CA PHE A 112 -11.46 -9.12 -2.93
C PHE A 112 -12.97 -9.02 -2.80
N GLY A 113 -13.55 -7.81 -2.85
CA GLY A 113 -14.96 -7.57 -2.60
C GLY A 113 -15.89 -8.18 -3.65
N PRO A 114 -17.20 -8.30 -3.34
CA PRO A 114 -18.18 -8.93 -4.26
C PRO A 114 -18.53 -8.05 -5.47
N ARG A 115 -18.23 -6.76 -5.41
CA ARG A 115 -18.43 -5.80 -6.51
C ARG A 115 -17.09 -5.33 -7.05
N PHE A 116 -17.04 -5.08 -8.34
CA PHE A 116 -15.82 -4.74 -9.07
C PHE A 116 -16.04 -3.51 -9.95
N ILE A 117 -15.05 -2.61 -9.96
CA ILE A 117 -15.00 -1.46 -10.86
C ILE A 117 -14.15 -1.78 -12.09
N GLU A 118 -14.71 -1.58 -13.29
CA GLU A 118 -13.90 -1.61 -14.50
C GLU A 118 -13.06 -0.34 -14.63
N VAL A 119 -11.77 -0.53 -14.84
CA VAL A 119 -10.82 0.55 -15.08
C VAL A 119 -10.32 0.52 -16.52
N GLY A 120 -9.74 1.62 -16.99
CA GLY A 120 -9.17 1.71 -18.32
C GLY A 120 -8.04 0.70 -18.55
N GLN A 121 -7.82 0.35 -19.81
CA GLN A 121 -6.71 -0.52 -20.21
C GLN A 121 -5.73 0.26 -21.09
N GLY A 122 -4.43 0.04 -20.86
CA GLY A 122 -3.40 0.82 -21.52
C GLY A 122 -3.56 2.33 -21.19
N ASP A 123 -3.32 3.21 -22.13
CA ASP A 123 -3.41 4.67 -21.93
C ASP A 123 -4.84 5.23 -22.12
N ILE A 124 -5.87 4.38 -22.14
CA ILE A 124 -7.25 4.81 -22.39
C ILE A 124 -8.08 4.72 -21.11
N PRO A 125 -8.44 5.84 -20.45
CA PRO A 125 -9.30 5.83 -19.28
C PRO A 125 -10.74 5.47 -19.63
N VAL A 126 -11.42 4.79 -18.71
CA VAL A 126 -12.89 4.63 -18.79
C VAL A 126 -13.52 6.00 -18.57
N LYS A 127 -14.46 6.34 -19.46
CA LYS A 127 -15.23 7.58 -19.33
C LYS A 127 -16.44 7.37 -18.44
N PRO A 128 -16.91 8.39 -17.70
CA PRO A 128 -18.20 8.31 -17.00
C PRO A 128 -19.35 8.03 -17.98
N PRO A 129 -20.43 7.36 -17.54
CA PRO A 129 -20.69 6.91 -16.17
C PRO A 129 -19.92 5.62 -15.83
N TYR A 130 -19.30 5.61 -14.65
CA TYR A 130 -18.64 4.41 -14.12
C TYR A 130 -19.67 3.40 -13.62
N ARG A 131 -19.39 2.11 -13.79
CA ARG A 131 -20.32 1.04 -13.43
C ARG A 131 -19.63 0.00 -12.58
N LEU A 132 -20.31 -0.42 -11.52
CA LEU A 132 -19.97 -1.61 -10.77
C LEU A 132 -20.61 -2.84 -11.42
N ARG A 133 -19.89 -3.95 -11.35
CA ARG A 133 -20.38 -5.27 -11.74
C ARG A 133 -20.04 -6.29 -10.64
N ASP A 134 -20.59 -7.48 -10.76
CA ASP A 134 -20.19 -8.59 -9.91
C ASP A 134 -18.72 -8.91 -10.13
N ASN A 135 -18.02 -9.17 -9.03
CA ASN A 135 -16.63 -9.56 -9.06
C ASN A 135 -16.48 -11.08 -9.12
N GLU A 136 -16.34 -11.61 -10.33
CA GLU A 136 -16.11 -13.04 -10.52
C GLU A 136 -14.80 -13.54 -9.87
N ALA A 137 -13.86 -12.65 -9.57
CA ALA A 137 -12.59 -12.94 -8.90
C ALA A 137 -12.63 -12.79 -7.38
N SER A 138 -13.76 -12.39 -6.79
CA SER A 138 -13.90 -12.24 -5.33
C SER A 138 -13.53 -13.51 -4.57
N LEU A 139 -12.99 -13.35 -3.35
CA LEU A 139 -12.74 -14.45 -2.43
C LEU A 139 -13.94 -14.77 -1.51
N LEU A 140 -15.09 -14.10 -1.67
CA LEU A 140 -16.24 -14.29 -0.80
C LEU A 140 -16.85 -15.70 -0.88
N ASP A 141 -16.57 -16.46 -1.92
CA ASP A 141 -16.92 -17.88 -1.99
C ASP A 141 -16.09 -18.76 -1.05
N LEU A 142 -14.89 -18.31 -0.65
CA LEU A 142 -13.94 -19.03 0.22
C LEU A 142 -13.86 -18.44 1.63
N CYS A 143 -13.81 -17.13 1.77
CA CYS A 143 -13.63 -16.40 3.02
C CYS A 143 -14.75 -15.41 3.23
N ASP A 144 -15.07 -15.09 4.48
CA ASP A 144 -15.75 -13.82 4.79
C ASP A 144 -14.72 -12.69 4.76
N LEU A 145 -15.14 -11.51 4.36
CA LEU A 145 -14.23 -10.40 4.06
C LEU A 145 -14.50 -9.22 4.98
N VAL A 146 -13.44 -8.55 5.43
CA VAL A 146 -13.52 -7.32 6.23
C VAL A 146 -12.53 -6.30 5.68
N PHE A 147 -13.05 -5.21 5.15
CA PHE A 147 -12.25 -4.08 4.65
C PHE A 147 -12.19 -3.01 5.72
N ILE A 148 -10.99 -2.68 6.17
CA ILE A 148 -10.75 -1.74 7.25
C ILE A 148 -10.16 -0.46 6.68
N ASP A 149 -10.77 0.68 6.95
CA ASP A 149 -10.15 1.97 6.69
C ASP A 149 -9.38 2.42 7.95
N PRO A 150 -8.04 2.47 7.92
CA PRO A 150 -7.26 2.99 9.05
C PRO A 150 -7.64 4.43 9.40
N VAL A 151 -7.35 4.86 10.63
CA VAL A 151 -7.69 6.21 11.09
C VAL A 151 -7.14 7.28 10.14
N SER A 152 -7.95 8.29 9.85
CA SER A 152 -7.74 9.36 8.85
C SER A 152 -7.95 8.96 7.40
N THR A 153 -8.37 7.73 7.11
CA THR A 153 -8.74 7.27 5.76
C THR A 153 -10.22 6.92 5.69
N GLY A 154 -10.76 6.84 4.50
CA GLY A 154 -12.17 6.53 4.29
C GLY A 154 -13.08 7.43 5.16
N TYR A 155 -13.98 6.82 5.89
CA TYR A 155 -14.79 7.52 6.89
C TYR A 155 -14.21 7.43 8.32
N SER A 156 -13.03 6.83 8.50
CA SER A 156 -12.40 6.70 9.82
C SER A 156 -11.80 8.00 10.31
N ARG A 157 -12.07 8.36 11.56
CA ARG A 157 -11.59 9.61 12.18
C ARG A 157 -11.11 9.34 13.62
N ALA A 158 -10.14 10.14 14.07
CA ALA A 158 -9.83 10.24 15.49
C ALA A 158 -11.05 10.80 16.24
N ALA A 159 -11.24 10.39 17.49
CA ALA A 159 -12.27 10.97 18.34
C ALA A 159 -11.99 12.46 18.64
N PRO A 160 -13.01 13.28 18.90
CA PRO A 160 -12.82 14.69 19.19
C PRO A 160 -11.83 14.91 20.34
N GLY A 161 -10.84 15.79 20.10
CA GLY A 161 -9.78 16.10 21.06
C GLY A 161 -8.62 15.11 21.14
N GLU A 162 -8.63 14.04 20.35
CA GLU A 162 -7.52 13.09 20.27
C GLU A 162 -6.48 13.52 19.24
N GLU A 163 -5.20 13.40 19.60
CA GLU A 163 -4.09 13.77 18.71
C GLU A 163 -3.82 12.70 17.64
N LEU A 164 -3.71 13.12 16.38
CA LEU A 164 -3.50 12.21 15.25
C LEU A 164 -2.19 11.40 15.34
N LYS A 165 -1.16 11.93 15.99
CA LYS A 165 0.13 11.23 16.14
C LYS A 165 0.02 9.87 16.85
N GLN A 166 -1.04 9.62 17.63
CA GLN A 166 -1.26 8.33 18.29
C GLN A 166 -1.78 7.24 17.34
N PHE A 167 -2.08 7.61 16.08
CA PHE A 167 -2.54 6.69 15.03
C PHE A 167 -1.59 6.63 13.85
N HIS A 168 -0.77 7.67 13.67
CA HIS A 168 0.07 7.86 12.49
C HIS A 168 1.51 7.43 12.76
N GLY A 169 1.76 6.15 12.63
CA GLY A 169 3.08 5.56 12.75
C GLY A 169 3.03 4.06 12.49
N VAL A 170 4.16 3.43 12.24
CA VAL A 170 4.23 1.99 11.94
C VAL A 170 3.69 1.17 13.11
N LYS A 171 4.11 1.50 14.32
CA LYS A 171 3.69 0.82 15.54
C LYS A 171 2.26 1.19 15.91
N GLU A 172 1.96 2.48 15.94
CA GLU A 172 0.67 3.04 16.32
C GLU A 172 -0.46 2.54 15.41
N ASP A 173 -0.22 2.49 14.11
CA ASP A 173 -1.15 1.98 13.12
C ASP A 173 -1.43 0.48 13.32
N ALA A 174 -0.39 -0.34 13.55
CA ALA A 174 -0.54 -1.75 13.84
C ALA A 174 -1.31 -1.98 15.16
N GLU A 175 -1.07 -1.19 16.20
CA GLU A 175 -1.77 -1.29 17.48
C GLU A 175 -3.27 -1.04 17.32
N TRP A 176 -3.67 0.05 16.64
CA TRP A 176 -5.09 0.40 16.50
C TRP A 176 -5.83 -0.50 15.50
N VAL A 177 -5.20 -0.92 14.41
CA VAL A 177 -5.81 -1.91 13.50
C VAL A 177 -5.92 -3.28 14.19
N GLY A 178 -4.95 -3.65 15.01
CA GLY A 178 -5.00 -4.86 15.83
C GLY A 178 -6.15 -4.83 16.85
N GLU A 179 -6.36 -3.70 17.51
CA GLU A 179 -7.49 -3.51 18.44
C GLU A 179 -8.83 -3.59 17.71
N TYR A 180 -8.94 -3.02 16.50
CA TYR A 180 -10.13 -3.19 15.66
C TYR A 180 -10.39 -4.66 15.34
N ILE A 181 -9.37 -5.42 14.91
CA ILE A 181 -9.50 -6.84 14.57
C ILE A 181 -9.98 -7.64 15.80
N ARG A 182 -9.36 -7.43 16.96
CA ARG A 182 -9.78 -8.06 18.22
C ARG A 182 -11.26 -7.77 18.55
N HIS A 183 -11.64 -6.50 18.42
CA HIS A 183 -13.01 -6.06 18.66
C HIS A 183 -14.00 -6.70 17.69
N HIS A 184 -13.66 -6.73 16.38
CA HIS A 184 -14.48 -7.35 15.34
C HIS A 184 -14.68 -8.85 15.58
N LEU A 185 -13.61 -9.59 15.91
CA LEU A 185 -13.69 -11.02 16.23
C LEU A 185 -14.60 -11.31 17.44
N GLY A 186 -14.54 -10.46 18.47
CA GLY A 186 -15.41 -10.55 19.64
C GLY A 186 -16.87 -10.28 19.31
N ARG A 187 -17.16 -9.16 18.62
CA ARG A 187 -18.51 -8.72 18.22
C ARG A 187 -19.19 -9.76 17.31
N THR A 188 -18.46 -10.32 16.34
CA THR A 188 -18.98 -11.26 15.35
C THR A 188 -18.86 -12.73 15.76
N LYS A 189 -18.29 -13.02 16.95
CA LYS A 189 -18.06 -14.38 17.49
C LYS A 189 -17.19 -15.25 16.56
N ARG A 190 -16.17 -14.65 15.93
CA ARG A 190 -15.32 -15.29 14.94
C ARG A 190 -13.91 -15.68 15.48
N TRP A 191 -13.78 -15.88 16.80
CA TRP A 191 -12.51 -16.25 17.43
C TRP A 191 -11.99 -17.63 16.96
N SER A 192 -12.87 -18.58 16.65
CA SER A 192 -12.53 -19.92 16.16
C SER A 192 -12.19 -19.97 14.66
N SER A 193 -12.51 -18.91 13.90
CA SER A 193 -12.27 -18.91 12.45
C SER A 193 -10.79 -18.96 12.09
N PRO A 194 -10.39 -19.64 10.99
CA PRO A 194 -9.12 -19.41 10.35
C PRO A 194 -9.00 -17.92 9.93
N LYS A 195 -7.87 -17.28 10.22
CA LYS A 195 -7.69 -15.84 10.09
C LYS A 195 -6.60 -15.50 9.10
N PHE A 196 -6.92 -14.53 8.22
CA PHE A 196 -6.01 -14.04 7.19
C PHE A 196 -5.88 -12.52 7.23
N LEU A 197 -4.69 -12.02 6.88
CA LEU A 197 -4.47 -10.61 6.55
C LEU A 197 -4.18 -10.46 5.07
N ALA A 198 -4.64 -9.38 4.45
CA ALA A 198 -4.21 -8.96 3.12
C ALA A 198 -3.89 -7.47 3.12
N GLY A 199 -2.67 -7.14 2.77
CA GLY A 199 -2.20 -5.76 2.63
C GLY A 199 -1.64 -5.49 1.24
N GLU A 200 -1.79 -4.25 0.76
CA GLU A 200 -1.16 -3.78 -0.47
C GLU A 200 -0.24 -2.61 -0.16
N SER A 201 0.95 -2.57 -0.81
CA SER A 201 1.89 -1.47 -0.66
C SER A 201 2.34 -1.31 0.82
N TYR A 202 2.27 -0.12 1.40
CA TYR A 202 2.47 0.07 2.85
C TYR A 202 1.54 -0.83 3.69
N GLY A 203 0.40 -1.27 3.16
CA GLY A 203 -0.46 -2.27 3.82
C GLY A 203 0.25 -3.60 4.09
N THR A 204 1.29 -3.93 3.33
CA THR A 204 2.13 -5.11 3.58
C THR A 204 3.07 -4.89 4.78
N THR A 205 3.60 -3.66 4.94
CA THR A 205 4.31 -3.23 6.15
C THR A 205 3.42 -3.36 7.38
N ARG A 206 2.16 -2.88 7.27
CA ARG A 206 1.14 -3.04 8.32
C ARG A 206 0.85 -4.51 8.61
N ALA A 207 0.65 -5.34 7.58
CA ALA A 207 0.31 -6.76 7.76
C ALA A 207 1.44 -7.53 8.45
N ALA A 208 2.69 -7.25 8.13
CA ALA A 208 3.85 -7.84 8.77
C ALA A 208 3.96 -7.44 10.25
N ALA A 209 3.90 -6.14 10.55
CA ALA A 209 3.91 -5.63 11.94
C ALA A 209 2.72 -6.17 12.75
N LEU A 210 1.52 -6.23 12.15
CA LEU A 210 0.32 -6.82 12.76
C LEU A 210 0.48 -8.30 13.08
N SER A 211 1.20 -9.07 12.27
CA SER A 211 1.32 -10.52 12.47
C SER A 211 1.92 -10.85 13.82
N ASP A 212 2.96 -10.13 14.23
CA ASP A 212 3.60 -10.30 15.53
C ASP A 212 2.76 -9.67 16.66
N HIS A 213 2.27 -8.44 16.44
CA HIS A 213 1.46 -7.72 17.43
C HIS A 213 0.18 -8.47 17.82
N LEU A 214 -0.53 -9.07 16.87
CA LEU A 214 -1.75 -9.84 17.13
C LEU A 214 -1.48 -11.07 18.00
N GLN A 215 -0.36 -11.76 17.76
CA GLN A 215 0.06 -12.89 18.58
C GLN A 215 0.42 -12.46 20.00
N ASP A 216 1.31 -11.48 20.12
CA ASP A 216 1.89 -11.10 21.40
C ASP A 216 0.91 -10.33 22.29
N ARG A 217 0.12 -9.44 21.71
CA ARG A 217 -0.79 -8.59 22.48
C ARG A 217 -2.16 -9.22 22.69
N HIS A 218 -2.68 -9.95 21.70
CA HIS A 218 -4.07 -10.40 21.70
C HIS A 218 -4.23 -11.92 21.68
N GLY A 219 -3.15 -12.70 21.55
CA GLY A 219 -3.22 -14.15 21.40
C GLY A 219 -3.95 -14.58 20.11
N ILE A 220 -3.94 -13.74 19.08
CA ILE A 220 -4.58 -14.01 17.81
C ILE A 220 -3.54 -14.55 16.83
N TYR A 221 -3.66 -15.84 16.50
CA TYR A 221 -2.80 -16.54 15.56
C TYR A 221 -3.42 -16.55 14.17
N LEU A 222 -2.63 -16.20 13.16
CA LEU A 222 -3.05 -16.15 11.77
C LEU A 222 -2.75 -17.48 11.05
N ASN A 223 -3.59 -17.85 10.10
CA ASN A 223 -3.34 -18.93 9.16
C ASN A 223 -2.52 -18.48 7.96
N GLY A 224 -2.73 -17.23 7.51
CA GLY A 224 -2.00 -16.72 6.36
C GLY A 224 -1.95 -15.20 6.28
N VAL A 225 -0.91 -14.71 5.58
CA VAL A 225 -0.70 -13.29 5.26
C VAL A 225 -0.46 -13.15 3.75
N MET A 226 -1.24 -12.30 3.10
CA MET A 226 -1.16 -11.99 1.67
C MET A 226 -0.55 -10.60 1.50
N LEU A 227 0.62 -10.54 0.91
CA LEU A 227 1.42 -9.33 0.70
C LEU A 227 1.37 -8.96 -0.78
N ILE A 228 0.53 -7.99 -1.13
CA ILE A 228 0.33 -7.53 -2.49
C ILE A 228 1.23 -6.31 -2.74
N SER A 229 2.14 -6.39 -3.72
CA SER A 229 3.13 -5.34 -4.01
C SER A 229 3.90 -4.92 -2.77
N ALA A 230 4.66 -5.88 -2.22
CA ALA A 230 5.20 -5.84 -0.87
C ALA A 230 6.36 -4.85 -0.69
N VAL A 231 6.35 -4.18 0.47
CA VAL A 231 7.50 -3.47 1.03
C VAL A 231 7.61 -3.79 2.52
N LEU A 232 8.58 -4.61 2.89
CA LEU A 232 8.86 -4.99 4.28
C LEU A 232 10.09 -4.28 4.81
N ASN A 233 11.13 -4.12 3.98
CA ASN A 233 12.34 -3.39 4.29
C ASN A 233 12.49 -2.17 3.37
N PHE A 234 12.38 -0.97 3.93
CA PHE A 234 12.45 0.29 3.17
C PHE A 234 13.85 0.59 2.64
N GLN A 235 14.89 -0.11 3.09
CA GLN A 235 16.22 0.02 2.51
C GLN A 235 16.23 -0.42 1.03
N THR A 236 15.32 -1.29 0.61
CA THR A 236 15.23 -1.76 -0.77
C THR A 236 14.69 -0.72 -1.75
N ILE A 237 13.99 0.31 -1.24
CA ILE A 237 13.30 1.32 -2.05
C ILE A 237 13.75 2.76 -1.79
N LEU A 238 14.43 3.04 -0.69
CA LEU A 238 14.92 4.40 -0.37
C LEU A 238 16.29 4.63 -0.98
N TYR A 239 16.45 5.72 -1.70
CA TYR A 239 17.65 6.09 -2.46
C TYR A 239 17.96 7.58 -2.28
N GLY A 240 19.15 8.03 -2.73
CA GLY A 240 19.53 9.44 -2.79
C GLY A 240 20.81 9.75 -2.02
N ARG A 241 21.35 8.80 -1.26
CA ARG A 241 22.67 8.95 -0.60
C ARG A 241 23.75 8.27 -1.43
N GLY A 242 24.94 8.83 -1.42
CA GLY A 242 26.06 8.28 -2.21
C GLY A 242 26.53 6.88 -1.81
N ASN A 243 26.19 6.43 -0.60
CA ASN A 243 26.48 5.09 -0.10
C ASN A 243 25.32 4.10 -0.26
N ASP A 244 24.17 4.52 -0.77
CA ASP A 244 23.09 3.62 -1.09
C ASP A 244 23.52 2.71 -2.26
N VAL A 245 23.42 1.42 -2.08
CA VAL A 245 23.69 0.39 -3.08
C VAL A 245 22.46 -0.44 -3.34
N LEU A 246 21.82 -0.94 -2.27
CA LEU A 246 20.74 -1.91 -2.34
C LEU A 246 19.55 -1.44 -3.20
N PRO A 247 19.03 -0.21 -3.10
CA PRO A 247 17.88 0.18 -3.95
C PRO A 247 18.22 0.10 -5.44
N TYR A 248 19.44 0.47 -5.85
CA TYR A 248 19.84 0.40 -7.28
C TYR A 248 19.96 -1.04 -7.80
N VAL A 249 20.33 -1.97 -6.93
CA VAL A 249 20.30 -3.42 -7.20
C VAL A 249 18.86 -3.89 -7.35
N CYS A 250 17.97 -3.50 -6.40
CA CYS A 250 16.58 -3.96 -6.37
C CYS A 250 15.72 -3.39 -7.52
N TYR A 251 15.99 -2.17 -7.99
CA TYR A 251 15.22 -1.56 -9.08
C TYR A 251 15.63 -2.04 -10.47
N LEU A 252 16.85 -2.53 -10.66
CA LEU A 252 17.36 -2.87 -11.99
C LEU A 252 16.49 -3.88 -12.74
N PRO A 253 15.99 -4.97 -12.15
CA PRO A 253 15.10 -5.90 -12.85
C PRO A 253 13.81 -5.24 -13.34
N SER A 254 13.16 -4.39 -12.51
CA SER A 254 11.97 -3.65 -12.94
C SER A 254 12.26 -2.61 -14.04
N TYR A 255 13.46 -2.03 -14.10
CA TYR A 255 13.85 -1.18 -15.22
C TYR A 255 13.99 -1.99 -16.50
N ALA A 256 14.61 -3.16 -16.42
CA ALA A 256 14.82 -4.03 -17.57
C ALA A 256 13.49 -4.53 -18.15
N THR A 257 12.53 -4.95 -17.30
CA THR A 257 11.20 -5.35 -17.76
C THR A 257 10.45 -4.21 -18.42
N THR A 258 10.51 -3.01 -17.82
CA THR A 258 9.91 -1.80 -18.38
C THR A 258 10.52 -1.44 -19.75
N ALA A 259 11.84 -1.45 -19.85
CA ALA A 259 12.54 -1.15 -21.09
C ALA A 259 12.24 -2.19 -22.19
N ALA A 260 12.14 -3.48 -21.82
CA ALA A 260 11.72 -4.54 -22.74
C ALA A 260 10.30 -4.32 -23.27
N TYR A 261 9.34 -4.00 -22.36
CA TYR A 261 7.95 -3.71 -22.72
C TYR A 261 7.83 -2.56 -23.73
N HIS A 262 8.60 -1.49 -23.52
CA HIS A 262 8.60 -0.32 -24.41
C HIS A 262 9.51 -0.46 -25.64
N GLY A 263 10.04 -1.66 -25.89
CA GLY A 263 10.86 -1.95 -27.08
C GLY A 263 12.21 -1.21 -27.11
N ARG A 264 12.77 -0.89 -25.93
CA ARG A 264 14.04 -0.15 -25.79
C ARG A 264 15.26 -1.06 -25.71
N LEU A 265 15.06 -2.38 -25.64
CA LEU A 265 16.15 -3.35 -25.54
C LEU A 265 16.40 -4.08 -26.87
N GLY A 266 17.59 -4.66 -27.00
CA GLY A 266 17.96 -5.50 -28.14
C GLY A 266 17.12 -6.80 -28.19
N LYS A 267 17.07 -7.46 -29.34
CA LYS A 267 16.25 -8.66 -29.57
C LYS A 267 16.43 -9.79 -28.55
N SER A 268 17.62 -9.97 -28.00
CA SER A 268 17.91 -11.00 -27.01
C SER A 268 17.22 -10.76 -25.66
N LEU A 269 16.86 -9.50 -25.35
CA LEU A 269 16.22 -9.06 -24.11
C LEU A 269 14.83 -8.45 -24.35
N SER A 270 14.21 -8.75 -25.50
CA SER A 270 12.87 -8.25 -25.83
C SER A 270 11.74 -8.92 -25.04
N ASP A 271 12.00 -10.08 -24.43
CA ASP A 271 11.09 -10.75 -23.52
C ASP A 271 11.29 -10.20 -22.10
N PRO A 272 10.25 -9.65 -21.45
CA PRO A 272 10.37 -9.03 -20.13
C PRO A 272 10.91 -9.96 -19.04
N HIS A 273 10.55 -11.26 -19.07
CA HIS A 273 11.03 -12.21 -18.08
C HIS A 273 12.52 -12.54 -18.26
N LYS A 274 12.97 -12.65 -19.51
CA LYS A 274 14.41 -12.79 -19.80
C LYS A 274 15.20 -11.55 -19.44
N ALA A 275 14.61 -10.37 -19.65
CA ALA A 275 15.23 -9.11 -19.27
C ALA A 275 15.35 -9.01 -17.74
N ALA A 276 14.31 -9.38 -17.00
CA ALA A 276 14.33 -9.45 -15.54
C ALA A 276 15.46 -10.34 -15.04
N GLN A 277 15.52 -11.60 -15.50
CA GLN A 277 16.52 -12.56 -15.06
C GLN A 277 17.95 -12.08 -15.36
N ALA A 278 18.20 -11.58 -16.56
CA ALA A 278 19.52 -11.05 -16.92
C ALA A 278 19.91 -9.84 -16.06
N ALA A 279 18.93 -9.04 -15.65
CA ALA A 279 19.15 -7.88 -14.79
C ALA A 279 19.38 -8.30 -13.32
N GLU A 280 18.68 -9.30 -12.84
CA GLU A 280 18.86 -9.89 -11.49
C GLU A 280 20.27 -10.47 -11.34
N ASP A 281 20.68 -11.34 -12.26
CA ASP A 281 22.02 -11.92 -12.25
C ASP A 281 23.10 -10.82 -12.29
N TYR A 282 22.93 -9.85 -13.17
CA TYR A 282 23.87 -8.74 -13.26
C TYR A 282 23.87 -7.82 -12.02
N ALA A 283 22.71 -7.59 -11.42
CA ALA A 283 22.58 -6.76 -10.23
C ALA A 283 23.36 -7.35 -9.05
N LEU A 284 23.28 -8.66 -8.86
CA LEU A 284 23.94 -9.38 -7.78
C LEU A 284 25.44 -9.57 -8.04
N ASP A 285 25.80 -10.02 -9.24
CA ASP A 285 27.17 -10.44 -9.53
C ASP A 285 28.11 -9.28 -9.86
N GLU A 286 27.60 -8.21 -10.51
CA GLU A 286 28.45 -7.15 -11.04
C GLU A 286 28.09 -5.76 -10.53
N LEU A 287 26.81 -5.34 -10.59
CA LEU A 287 26.43 -3.97 -10.22
C LEU A 287 26.64 -3.69 -8.75
N GLY A 288 26.12 -4.55 -7.86
CA GLY A 288 26.28 -4.41 -6.40
C GLY A 288 27.73 -4.28 -5.99
N PRO A 289 28.61 -5.24 -6.35
CA PRO A 289 30.05 -5.15 -6.11
C PRO A 289 30.72 -3.91 -6.70
N ALA A 290 30.33 -3.47 -7.90
CA ALA A 290 30.86 -2.25 -8.52
C ALA A 290 30.49 -0.99 -7.72
N LEU A 291 29.19 -0.85 -7.35
CA LEU A 291 28.71 0.29 -6.58
C LEU A 291 29.36 0.35 -5.17
N MET A 292 29.63 -0.80 -4.54
CA MET A 292 30.33 -0.87 -3.24
C MET A 292 31.77 -0.36 -3.30
N ARG A 293 32.43 -0.39 -4.47
CA ARG A 293 33.78 0.14 -4.63
C ARG A 293 33.84 1.67 -4.56
N GLY A 294 32.74 2.35 -4.87
CA GLY A 294 32.69 3.80 -4.90
C GLY A 294 33.84 4.39 -5.75
N ARG A 295 34.60 5.32 -5.22
CA ARG A 295 35.75 5.94 -5.93
C ARG A 295 36.93 4.99 -6.22
N ARG A 296 36.91 3.77 -5.68
CA ARG A 296 37.91 2.73 -5.96
C ARG A 296 37.56 1.89 -7.18
N LEU A 297 36.38 2.14 -7.80
CA LEU A 297 36.04 1.47 -9.04
C LEU A 297 36.98 1.98 -10.16
N ASP A 298 37.64 1.04 -10.81
CA ASP A 298 38.50 1.33 -11.96
C ASP A 298 37.70 1.95 -13.09
N GLY A 299 38.26 2.97 -13.77
CA GLY A 299 37.55 3.72 -14.81
C GLY A 299 37.17 2.87 -16.04
N LYS A 300 37.98 1.85 -16.41
CA LYS A 300 37.63 0.92 -17.48
C LYS A 300 36.44 0.04 -17.05
N LYS A 301 36.43 -0.42 -15.79
CA LYS A 301 35.31 -1.19 -15.23
C LYS A 301 34.05 -0.34 -15.10
N ALA A 302 34.17 0.93 -14.68
CA ALA A 302 33.03 1.85 -14.61
C ALA A 302 32.34 2.04 -15.97
N LYS A 303 33.12 2.21 -17.05
CA LYS A 303 32.58 2.29 -18.42
C LYS A 303 31.93 0.98 -18.87
N ALA A 304 32.49 -0.17 -18.54
CA ALA A 304 31.87 -1.47 -18.83
C ALA A 304 30.54 -1.64 -18.10
N VAL A 305 30.46 -1.19 -16.82
CA VAL A 305 29.20 -1.20 -16.05
C VAL A 305 28.16 -0.25 -16.68
N ALA A 306 28.57 0.96 -17.09
CA ALA A 306 27.67 1.91 -17.74
C ALA A 306 27.13 1.35 -19.09
N ALA A 307 27.97 0.71 -19.89
CA ALA A 307 27.57 0.06 -21.13
C ALA A 307 26.56 -1.07 -20.89
N ARG A 308 26.80 -1.93 -19.90
CA ARG A 308 25.87 -3.01 -19.57
C ARG A 308 24.55 -2.52 -18.99
N LEU A 309 24.57 -1.49 -18.14
CA LEU A 309 23.36 -0.84 -17.67
C LEU A 309 22.54 -0.24 -18.83
N SER A 310 23.22 0.37 -19.82
CA SER A 310 22.56 0.86 -21.05
C SER A 310 21.83 -0.24 -21.79
N GLU A 311 22.45 -1.41 -21.96
CA GLU A 311 21.84 -2.57 -22.60
C GLU A 311 20.61 -3.11 -21.83
N LEU A 312 20.64 -3.05 -20.48
CA LEU A 312 19.57 -3.56 -19.62
C LEU A 312 18.45 -2.56 -19.38
N THR A 313 18.72 -1.25 -19.48
CA THR A 313 17.74 -0.21 -19.12
C THR A 313 17.22 0.56 -20.33
N GLY A 314 17.87 0.43 -21.51
CA GLY A 314 17.53 1.23 -22.68
C GLY A 314 17.93 2.72 -22.58
N LEU A 315 18.62 3.12 -21.51
CA LEU A 315 19.14 4.48 -21.33
C LEU A 315 20.48 4.65 -22.00
N THR A 316 20.86 5.89 -22.34
CA THR A 316 22.17 6.16 -22.94
C THR A 316 23.31 5.98 -21.94
N VAL A 317 24.49 5.57 -22.42
CA VAL A 317 25.68 5.44 -21.58
C VAL A 317 26.03 6.76 -20.90
N ASP A 318 25.95 7.88 -21.62
CA ASP A 318 26.22 9.21 -21.08
C ASP A 318 25.29 9.57 -19.92
N PHE A 319 24.00 9.24 -20.01
CA PHE A 319 23.05 9.48 -18.94
C PHE A 319 23.40 8.66 -17.70
N ILE A 320 23.77 7.39 -17.88
CA ILE A 320 24.14 6.48 -16.79
C ILE A 320 25.46 6.94 -16.13
N GLU A 321 26.46 7.33 -16.90
CA GLU A 321 27.72 7.87 -16.38
C GLU A 321 27.50 9.17 -15.59
N ASN A 322 26.70 10.10 -16.13
CA ASN A 322 26.31 11.34 -15.46
C ASN A 322 25.47 11.10 -14.19
N SER A 323 24.75 9.97 -14.09
CA SER A 323 24.05 9.53 -12.89
C SER A 323 24.96 8.82 -11.89
N GLY A 324 26.25 8.71 -12.16
CA GLY A 324 27.20 8.00 -11.31
C GLY A 324 26.88 6.51 -11.16
N LEU A 325 26.38 5.87 -12.18
CA LEU A 325 25.89 4.48 -12.24
C LEU A 325 24.67 4.23 -11.31
N ARG A 326 24.05 5.28 -10.78
CA ARG A 326 22.94 5.24 -9.81
C ARG A 326 21.72 5.95 -10.36
N VAL A 327 21.06 5.31 -11.32
CA VAL A 327 19.85 5.84 -11.93
C VAL A 327 18.68 5.72 -10.94
N GLN A 328 18.17 6.87 -10.50
CA GLN A 328 17.04 6.92 -9.57
C GLN A 328 15.71 6.63 -10.29
N PRO A 329 14.71 6.01 -9.65
CA PRO A 329 13.46 5.61 -10.29
C PRO A 329 12.75 6.76 -11.02
N HIS A 330 12.62 7.93 -10.40
CA HIS A 330 11.96 9.08 -11.05
C HIS A 330 12.72 9.56 -12.30
N ARG A 331 14.05 9.49 -12.31
CA ARG A 331 14.87 9.81 -13.49
C ARG A 331 14.71 8.77 -14.58
N PHE A 332 14.66 7.48 -14.22
CA PHE A 332 14.39 6.40 -15.17
C PHE A 332 13.02 6.59 -15.84
N MET A 333 11.96 6.83 -15.03
CA MET A 333 10.62 7.06 -15.53
C MET A 333 10.55 8.21 -16.52
N LYS A 334 11.31 9.27 -16.27
CA LYS A 334 11.33 10.48 -17.11
C LYS A 334 12.17 10.30 -18.38
N GLU A 335 13.29 9.53 -18.28
CA GLU A 335 14.27 9.44 -19.35
C GLU A 335 13.95 8.40 -20.42
N LEU A 336 13.35 7.25 -20.02
CA LEU A 336 13.18 6.09 -20.90
C LEU A 336 12.48 6.42 -22.23
N LEU A 337 11.45 7.26 -22.20
CA LEU A 337 10.65 7.65 -23.38
C LEU A 337 10.71 9.16 -23.67
N ARG A 338 11.75 9.84 -23.19
CA ARG A 338 11.93 11.29 -23.37
C ARG A 338 11.92 11.73 -24.84
N ASP A 339 12.53 10.93 -25.71
CA ASP A 339 12.56 11.16 -27.17
C ASP A 339 11.15 11.14 -27.80
N GLN A 340 10.20 10.45 -27.18
CA GLN A 340 8.79 10.41 -27.58
C GLN A 340 7.94 11.47 -26.84
N GLY A 341 8.55 12.27 -25.94
CA GLY A 341 7.85 13.24 -25.11
C GLY A 341 6.89 12.58 -24.11
N ARG A 342 7.22 11.37 -23.64
CA ARG A 342 6.44 10.59 -22.69
C ARG A 342 7.23 10.30 -21.43
N THR A 343 6.50 10.05 -20.35
CA THR A 343 6.99 9.51 -19.07
C THR A 343 6.29 8.20 -18.79
N VAL A 344 6.95 7.27 -18.07
CA VAL A 344 6.33 6.00 -17.67
C VAL A 344 5.83 6.09 -16.23
N GLY A 345 4.82 5.28 -15.88
CA GLY A 345 4.22 5.26 -14.55
C GLY A 345 5.12 4.66 -13.48
N ARG A 346 4.97 5.12 -12.24
CA ARG A 346 5.62 4.54 -11.07
C ARG A 346 4.92 3.27 -10.58
N LEU A 347 3.60 3.33 -10.50
CA LEU A 347 2.81 2.19 -10.03
C LEU A 347 2.61 1.13 -11.11
N ASP A 348 2.58 1.52 -12.39
CA ASP A 348 2.63 0.57 -13.50
C ASP A 348 3.35 1.23 -14.67
N SER A 349 4.56 0.80 -14.91
CA SER A 349 5.45 1.42 -15.90
C SER A 349 5.07 1.12 -17.36
N ARG A 350 4.02 0.34 -17.59
CA ARG A 350 3.41 0.16 -18.93
C ARG A 350 2.57 1.36 -19.34
N TYR A 351 1.98 2.08 -18.35
CA TYR A 351 1.21 3.30 -18.61
C TYR A 351 2.14 4.47 -18.89
N THR A 352 1.74 5.33 -19.83
CA THR A 352 2.52 6.52 -20.20
C THR A 352 1.76 7.81 -19.94
N GLY A 353 2.51 8.83 -19.53
CA GLY A 353 2.00 10.18 -19.25
C GLY A 353 2.59 11.23 -20.18
N ILE A 354 1.96 12.41 -20.15
CA ILE A 354 2.42 13.59 -20.86
C ILE A 354 2.68 14.68 -19.82
N ASP A 355 3.96 15.04 -19.65
CA ASP A 355 4.35 16.15 -18.78
C ASP A 355 4.44 17.45 -19.58
N PHE A 356 4.10 18.55 -18.96
CA PHE A 356 4.33 19.89 -19.53
C PHE A 356 5.83 20.17 -19.65
N ASP A 357 6.58 19.96 -18.56
CA ASP A 357 8.04 20.05 -18.56
C ASP A 357 8.68 18.73 -19.00
N ARG A 358 8.98 18.63 -20.28
CA ARG A 358 9.66 17.45 -20.83
C ARG A 358 11.14 17.35 -20.44
N ALA A 359 11.76 18.46 -20.04
CA ALA A 359 13.17 18.53 -19.65
C ALA A 359 13.39 18.16 -18.17
N GLY A 360 12.35 18.21 -17.36
CA GLY A 360 12.41 17.91 -15.92
C GLY A 360 13.01 16.55 -15.58
N GLU A 361 13.42 16.37 -14.34
CA GLU A 361 14.02 15.13 -13.83
C GLU A 361 13.00 14.14 -13.26
N SER A 362 11.77 14.61 -12.96
CA SER A 362 10.72 13.80 -12.34
C SER A 362 9.42 13.91 -13.14
N PRO A 363 8.60 12.85 -13.20
CA PRO A 363 7.23 12.94 -13.69
C PRO A 363 6.39 13.92 -12.86
N GLU A 364 5.48 14.64 -13.50
CA GLU A 364 4.56 15.57 -12.83
C GLU A 364 3.42 14.81 -12.12
N TYR A 365 3.10 13.62 -12.59
CA TYR A 365 2.07 12.73 -12.01
C TYR A 365 2.35 11.27 -12.37
N ASP A 366 1.70 10.36 -11.67
CA ASP A 366 1.71 8.93 -12.04
C ASP A 366 0.57 8.66 -13.04
N PRO A 367 0.86 8.20 -14.27
CA PRO A 367 -0.15 7.96 -15.30
C PRO A 367 -1.24 6.95 -14.92
N LEU A 368 -1.00 6.05 -13.95
CA LEU A 368 -2.02 5.11 -13.49
C LEU A 368 -3.15 5.80 -12.73
N PHE A 369 -2.86 6.85 -11.94
CA PHE A 369 -3.90 7.50 -11.13
C PHE A 369 -5.08 8.06 -11.93
N PRO A 370 -4.90 8.83 -13.02
CA PRO A 370 -6.02 9.25 -13.85
C PRO A 370 -6.87 8.11 -14.41
N MET A 371 -6.27 6.92 -14.56
CA MET A 371 -6.96 5.74 -15.06
C MET A 371 -7.90 5.10 -14.04
N VAL A 372 -7.58 5.21 -12.74
CA VAL A 372 -8.28 4.49 -11.68
C VAL A 372 -9.06 5.41 -10.73
N GLN A 373 -8.50 6.55 -10.32
CA GLN A 373 -8.99 7.36 -9.21
C GLN A 373 -10.45 7.80 -9.40
N GLY A 374 -10.79 8.36 -10.57
CA GLY A 374 -12.14 8.85 -10.85
C GLY A 374 -13.19 7.76 -10.77
N GLY A 375 -12.87 6.58 -11.32
CA GLY A 375 -13.75 5.41 -11.30
C GLY A 375 -13.99 4.90 -9.88
N TYR A 376 -12.93 4.68 -9.12
CA TYR A 376 -13.05 4.21 -7.73
C TYR A 376 -13.78 5.21 -6.84
N THR A 377 -13.49 6.52 -6.98
CA THR A 377 -14.18 7.57 -6.21
C THR A 377 -15.68 7.57 -6.47
N ALA A 378 -16.09 7.61 -7.73
CA ALA A 378 -17.49 7.67 -8.09
C ALA A 378 -18.22 6.37 -7.73
N ALA A 379 -17.64 5.22 -8.08
CA ALA A 379 -18.24 3.92 -7.82
C ALA A 379 -18.40 3.64 -6.33
N PHE A 380 -17.40 3.95 -5.50
CA PHE A 380 -17.50 3.74 -4.06
C PHE A 380 -18.58 4.63 -3.43
N ASN A 381 -18.59 5.94 -3.77
CA ASN A 381 -19.59 6.86 -3.23
C ASN A 381 -21.02 6.49 -3.61
N GLN A 382 -21.23 5.96 -4.80
CA GLN A 382 -22.51 5.42 -5.20
C GLN A 382 -22.82 4.11 -4.46
N TYR A 383 -21.90 3.16 -4.44
CA TYR A 383 -22.07 1.85 -3.85
C TYR A 383 -22.43 1.88 -2.37
N VAL A 384 -21.70 2.69 -1.61
CA VAL A 384 -21.88 2.76 -0.16
C VAL A 384 -23.24 3.34 0.22
N ARG A 385 -23.81 4.24 -0.60
CA ARG A 385 -25.13 4.84 -0.36
C ARG A 385 -26.26 4.02 -0.94
N GLU A 386 -26.16 3.61 -2.21
CA GLU A 386 -27.27 2.99 -2.95
C GLU A 386 -27.41 1.48 -2.69
N GLU A 387 -26.28 0.76 -2.56
CA GLU A 387 -26.32 -0.70 -2.34
C GLU A 387 -26.13 -1.05 -0.87
N LEU A 388 -25.26 -0.34 -0.12
CA LEU A 388 -25.01 -0.65 1.27
C LEU A 388 -25.84 0.18 2.25
N ASP A 389 -26.68 1.10 1.76
CA ASP A 389 -27.57 1.94 2.56
C ASP A 389 -26.86 2.62 3.76
N PHE A 390 -25.62 3.08 3.54
CA PHE A 390 -24.83 3.75 4.55
C PHE A 390 -24.57 5.21 4.16
N GLU A 391 -25.17 6.15 4.90
CA GLU A 391 -25.06 7.57 4.65
C GLU A 391 -24.07 8.24 5.60
N SER A 392 -23.25 9.11 5.03
CA SER A 392 -22.30 9.94 5.76
C SER A 392 -22.05 11.24 4.99
N ASP A 393 -22.09 12.36 5.71
CA ASP A 393 -21.71 13.69 5.19
C ASP A 393 -20.19 13.91 5.22
N LEU A 394 -19.44 13.00 5.83
CA LEU A 394 -17.98 13.06 5.80
C LEU A 394 -17.47 12.79 4.38
N ASN A 395 -16.38 13.47 4.01
CA ASN A 395 -15.63 13.10 2.82
C ASN A 395 -15.01 11.71 3.01
N TYR A 396 -15.22 10.81 2.04
CA TYR A 396 -14.51 9.53 1.99
C TYR A 396 -13.08 9.77 1.49
N GLU A 397 -12.14 9.79 2.43
CA GLU A 397 -10.72 10.04 2.16
C GLU A 397 -10.07 8.83 1.49
N ILE A 398 -10.14 8.75 0.16
CA ILE A 398 -9.53 7.65 -0.60
C ILE A 398 -8.03 7.61 -0.39
N ILE A 399 -7.37 8.79 -0.51
CA ILE A 399 -5.95 8.97 -0.21
C ILE A 399 -5.79 10.27 0.56
N LYS A 400 -5.36 10.17 1.79
CA LYS A 400 -4.99 11.31 2.64
C LYS A 400 -3.50 11.57 2.49
N SER A 401 -3.15 12.65 1.81
CA SER A 401 -1.77 13.11 1.69
C SER A 401 -1.36 14.00 2.86
N GLY A 402 -0.04 14.15 3.06
CA GLY A 402 0.52 15.09 4.04
C GLY A 402 0.39 14.62 5.49
N LEU A 403 0.24 13.31 5.74
CA LEU A 403 0.28 12.76 7.08
C LEU A 403 1.69 12.89 7.67
N ASP A 404 1.77 13.40 8.91
CA ASP A 404 2.99 13.33 9.71
C ASP A 404 3.11 11.91 10.28
N TRP A 405 3.82 11.06 9.51
CA TRP A 405 3.92 9.63 9.81
C TRP A 405 5.16 9.30 10.62
N ASN A 406 4.97 8.69 11.78
CA ASN A 406 6.05 8.23 12.63
C ASN A 406 6.65 6.91 12.11
N TYR A 407 7.79 7.00 11.45
CA TYR A 407 8.56 5.83 11.03
C TYR A 407 9.45 5.25 12.14
N GLY A 408 9.20 5.63 13.40
CA GLY A 408 9.92 5.14 14.56
C GLY A 408 11.40 5.52 14.55
N ASN A 409 12.27 4.55 14.86
CA ASN A 409 13.71 4.75 14.85
C ASN A 409 14.32 4.88 13.45
N ALA A 410 13.56 4.72 12.39
CA ALA A 410 14.03 4.89 11.02
C ALA A 410 14.57 6.31 10.75
N GLY A 411 13.97 7.34 11.38
CA GLY A 411 14.49 8.70 11.36
C GLY A 411 15.83 8.91 12.10
N LYS A 412 16.29 7.89 12.84
CA LYS A 412 17.49 7.93 13.69
C LYS A 412 18.56 6.92 13.25
N ASN A 413 18.96 6.93 11.97
CA ASN A 413 20.00 6.06 11.40
C ASN A 413 19.58 4.62 11.07
N ARG A 414 18.28 4.33 10.92
CA ARG A 414 17.78 3.03 10.45
C ARG A 414 16.71 3.23 9.38
N TYR A 415 16.45 2.18 8.62
CA TYR A 415 15.27 2.07 7.75
C TYR A 415 14.13 1.41 8.51
N VAL A 416 12.88 1.65 8.08
CA VAL A 416 11.76 0.81 8.49
C VAL A 416 12.02 -0.59 7.95
N ASP A 417 11.96 -1.55 8.84
CA ASP A 417 12.09 -2.96 8.53
C ASP A 417 11.15 -3.75 9.44
N VAL A 418 10.13 -4.32 8.86
CA VAL A 418 9.11 -5.15 9.53
C VAL A 418 9.24 -6.63 9.13
N SER A 419 10.32 -6.97 8.40
CA SER A 419 10.60 -8.36 8.07
C SER A 419 10.88 -9.18 9.33
N GLU A 420 11.49 -8.56 10.36
CA GLU A 420 11.72 -9.18 11.65
C GLU A 420 10.42 -9.46 12.43
N ASP A 421 9.40 -8.58 12.32
CA ASP A 421 8.09 -8.82 12.92
C ASP A 421 7.43 -10.04 12.25
N LEU A 422 7.48 -10.11 10.93
CA LEU A 422 6.96 -11.26 10.16
C LEU A 422 7.72 -12.54 10.50
N ARG A 423 9.06 -12.48 10.56
CA ARG A 423 9.91 -13.61 10.96
C ARG A 423 9.56 -14.10 12.37
N ALA A 424 9.41 -13.19 13.32
CA ALA A 424 9.04 -13.51 14.70
C ALA A 424 7.67 -14.19 14.76
N ALA A 425 6.69 -13.65 14.02
CA ALA A 425 5.36 -14.26 13.91
C ALA A 425 5.42 -15.68 13.36
N MET A 426 6.16 -15.92 12.28
CA MET A 426 6.34 -17.25 11.67
C MET A 426 7.08 -18.21 12.60
N SER A 427 8.08 -17.75 13.35
CA SER A 427 8.83 -18.58 14.28
C SER A 427 7.99 -19.04 15.48
N LYS A 428 7.06 -18.19 15.96
CA LYS A 428 6.12 -18.50 17.04
C LYS A 428 4.92 -19.33 16.56
N ASN A 429 4.51 -19.11 15.30
CA ASN A 429 3.41 -19.81 14.63
C ASN A 429 3.94 -20.52 13.38
N ARG A 430 4.41 -21.75 13.56
CA ARG A 430 5.05 -22.53 12.49
C ARG A 430 4.11 -22.92 11.34
N GLU A 431 2.79 -22.82 11.56
CA GLU A 431 1.78 -23.07 10.52
C GLU A 431 1.42 -21.82 9.71
N LEU A 432 1.94 -20.65 10.11
CA LEU A 432 1.70 -19.41 9.37
C LEU A 432 2.29 -19.48 7.97
N ARG A 433 1.44 -19.24 6.97
CA ARG A 433 1.84 -19.17 5.57
C ARG A 433 1.85 -17.72 5.07
N VAL A 434 2.74 -17.42 4.13
CA VAL A 434 2.88 -16.09 3.55
C VAL A 434 2.88 -16.20 2.03
N LEU A 435 2.04 -15.38 1.38
CA LEU A 435 2.06 -15.19 -0.07
C LEU A 435 2.56 -13.78 -0.39
N VAL A 436 3.61 -13.68 -1.19
CA VAL A 436 4.13 -12.42 -1.74
C VAL A 436 3.79 -12.37 -3.21
N ALA A 437 2.92 -11.43 -3.60
CA ALA A 437 2.47 -11.23 -4.97
C ALA A 437 3.00 -9.91 -5.51
N SER A 438 3.77 -9.93 -6.59
CA SER A 438 4.47 -8.76 -7.11
C SER A 438 4.24 -8.56 -8.60
N GLY A 439 4.02 -7.32 -9.03
CA GLY A 439 3.99 -6.94 -10.45
C GLY A 439 5.40 -6.63 -10.96
N ILE A 440 5.77 -7.19 -12.13
CA ILE A 440 7.12 -6.99 -12.69
C ILE A 440 7.35 -5.59 -13.25
N TYR A 441 6.28 -4.82 -13.48
CA TYR A 441 6.32 -3.42 -13.95
C TYR A 441 6.09 -2.40 -12.84
N ASP A 442 6.16 -2.84 -11.58
CA ASP A 442 6.03 -1.96 -10.42
C ASP A 442 7.36 -1.25 -10.13
N LEU A 443 7.35 0.09 -10.20
CA LEU A 443 8.46 0.96 -9.80
C LEU A 443 8.19 1.67 -8.45
N GLY A 444 7.08 1.36 -7.81
CA GLY A 444 6.76 1.80 -6.44
C GLY A 444 7.37 0.88 -5.40
N THR A 445 7.15 -0.42 -5.58
CA THR A 445 7.69 -1.51 -4.74
C THR A 445 8.23 -2.60 -5.67
N PRO A 446 9.49 -2.50 -6.14
CA PRO A 446 10.05 -3.40 -7.13
C PRO A 446 10.05 -4.85 -6.62
N HIS A 447 9.59 -5.78 -7.46
CA HIS A 447 9.43 -7.20 -7.11
C HIS A 447 10.70 -7.81 -6.51
N PHE A 448 11.86 -7.49 -7.08
CA PHE A 448 13.14 -8.01 -6.59
C PHE A 448 13.51 -7.49 -5.19
N GLY A 449 13.04 -6.29 -4.80
CA GLY A 449 13.22 -5.79 -3.44
C GLY A 449 12.40 -6.56 -2.39
N ALA A 450 11.20 -6.99 -2.74
CA ALA A 450 10.37 -7.84 -1.90
C ALA A 450 10.99 -9.25 -1.74
N GLU A 451 11.39 -9.85 -2.86
CA GLU A 451 12.05 -11.17 -2.88
C GLU A 451 13.37 -11.16 -2.12
N TYR A 452 14.23 -10.17 -2.39
CA TYR A 452 15.46 -9.98 -1.62
C TYR A 452 15.20 -9.95 -0.12
N THR A 453 14.15 -9.25 0.32
CA THR A 453 13.86 -9.14 1.74
C THR A 453 13.47 -10.48 2.34
N VAL A 454 12.56 -11.24 1.69
CA VAL A 454 12.12 -12.53 2.23
C VAL A 454 13.21 -13.59 2.17
N ASP A 455 14.06 -13.57 1.15
CA ASP A 455 15.20 -14.48 1.01
C ASP A 455 16.29 -14.25 2.08
N HIS A 456 16.32 -13.04 2.67
CA HIS A 456 17.25 -12.68 3.74
C HIS A 456 16.65 -12.80 5.14
N MET A 457 15.39 -13.21 5.27
CA MET A 457 14.80 -13.48 6.58
C MET A 457 15.42 -14.75 7.18
N PRO A 458 16.03 -14.68 8.40
CA PRO A 458 16.66 -15.83 9.04
C PRO A 458 15.60 -16.78 9.62
N LEU A 459 14.92 -17.52 8.75
CA LEU A 459 13.92 -18.52 9.09
C LEU A 459 14.57 -19.92 9.20
N ASP A 460 14.03 -20.73 10.10
CA ASP A 460 14.36 -22.17 10.16
C ASP A 460 13.93 -22.86 8.86
N GLU A 461 14.72 -23.81 8.37
CA GLU A 461 14.46 -24.53 7.12
C GLU A 461 13.06 -25.20 7.10
N SER A 462 12.54 -25.62 8.26
CA SER A 462 11.22 -26.25 8.36
C SER A 462 10.05 -25.31 8.07
N ILE A 463 10.25 -23.98 8.16
CA ILE A 463 9.21 -22.97 7.93
C ILE A 463 9.53 -22.02 6.78
N ALA A 464 10.76 -21.98 6.29
CA ALA A 464 11.15 -21.12 5.16
C ALA A 464 10.31 -21.42 3.90
N GLY A 465 9.98 -22.68 3.65
CA GLY A 465 9.09 -23.10 2.56
C GLY A 465 7.62 -22.69 2.69
N HIS A 466 7.21 -22.05 3.80
CA HIS A 466 5.87 -21.51 3.98
C HIS A 466 5.70 -20.12 3.35
N ILE A 467 6.76 -19.54 2.78
CA ILE A 467 6.68 -18.31 1.97
C ILE A 467 6.63 -18.71 0.50
N THR A 468 5.59 -18.24 -0.19
CA THR A 468 5.43 -18.39 -1.64
C THR A 468 5.52 -17.02 -2.29
N THR A 469 6.39 -16.89 -3.29
CA THR A 469 6.52 -15.67 -4.10
C THR A 469 5.95 -15.90 -5.50
N THR A 470 5.21 -14.92 -6.02
CA THR A 470 4.59 -14.98 -7.35
C THR A 470 4.79 -13.65 -8.09
N ARG A 471 5.06 -13.72 -9.40
CA ARG A 471 5.24 -12.55 -10.27
C ARG A 471 4.13 -12.49 -11.32
N TYR A 472 3.64 -11.29 -11.60
CA TYR A 472 2.57 -11.03 -12.57
C TYR A 472 3.03 -10.01 -13.60
N GLU A 473 2.60 -10.18 -14.85
CA GLU A 473 2.81 -9.22 -15.93
C GLU A 473 1.92 -7.97 -15.76
N SER A 474 2.12 -7.28 -14.66
CA SER A 474 1.37 -6.09 -14.25
C SER A 474 2.25 -5.20 -13.38
N GLY A 475 1.73 -4.02 -13.02
CA GLY A 475 2.33 -3.14 -12.03
C GLY A 475 1.80 -3.39 -10.62
N HIS A 476 1.80 -2.32 -9.83
CA HIS A 476 1.45 -2.29 -8.40
C HIS A 476 0.04 -2.81 -8.10
N MET A 477 -0.95 -2.36 -8.87
CA MET A 477 -2.34 -2.79 -8.79
C MET A 477 -2.57 -3.90 -9.83
N MET A 478 -2.04 -5.09 -9.57
CA MET A 478 -2.07 -6.17 -10.58
C MET A 478 -3.47 -6.63 -10.97
N TYR A 479 -4.46 -6.33 -10.15
CA TYR A 479 -5.87 -6.63 -10.40
C TYR A 479 -6.54 -5.70 -11.44
N VAL A 480 -5.90 -4.59 -11.85
CA VAL A 480 -6.39 -3.78 -12.99
C VAL A 480 -6.09 -4.42 -14.34
N HIS A 481 -5.20 -5.41 -14.38
CA HIS A 481 -4.87 -6.18 -15.58
C HIS A 481 -5.57 -7.54 -15.55
N LYS A 482 -6.58 -7.73 -16.38
CA LYS A 482 -7.46 -8.90 -16.34
C LYS A 482 -6.73 -10.25 -16.33
N PRO A 483 -5.73 -10.52 -17.19
CA PRO A 483 -4.99 -11.78 -17.12
C PRO A 483 -4.28 -12.00 -15.78
N SER A 484 -3.67 -10.94 -15.23
CA SER A 484 -3.01 -11.00 -13.91
C SER A 484 -4.03 -11.19 -12.79
N LEU A 485 -5.20 -10.54 -12.85
CA LEU A 485 -6.29 -10.74 -11.89
C LEU A 485 -6.76 -12.21 -11.88
N ASP A 486 -6.93 -12.81 -13.07
CA ASP A 486 -7.38 -14.20 -13.17
C ASP A 486 -6.37 -15.20 -12.59
N GLN A 487 -5.07 -14.94 -12.79
CA GLN A 487 -4.03 -15.77 -12.21
C GLN A 487 -3.92 -15.52 -10.69
N LEU A 488 -3.90 -14.27 -10.26
CA LEU A 488 -3.86 -13.89 -8.85
C LEU A 488 -5.02 -14.53 -8.06
N ARG A 489 -6.24 -14.55 -8.62
CA ARG A 489 -7.39 -15.21 -8.01
C ARG A 489 -7.15 -16.70 -7.77
N LYS A 490 -6.50 -17.40 -8.71
CA LYS A 490 -6.18 -18.82 -8.57
C LYS A 490 -5.14 -19.04 -7.47
N ASP A 491 -4.11 -18.23 -7.44
CA ASP A 491 -3.02 -18.32 -6.47
C ASP A 491 -3.53 -18.03 -5.06
N LEU A 492 -4.35 -16.99 -4.90
CA LEU A 492 -5.01 -16.66 -3.63
C LEU A 492 -5.95 -17.78 -3.15
N ALA A 493 -6.70 -18.41 -4.06
CA ALA A 493 -7.58 -19.52 -3.72
C ALA A 493 -6.79 -20.76 -3.28
N ALA A 494 -5.71 -21.08 -3.98
CA ALA A 494 -4.81 -22.18 -3.60
C ALA A 494 -4.18 -21.89 -2.23
N PHE A 495 -3.69 -20.69 -2.00
CA PHE A 495 -3.09 -20.26 -0.74
C PHE A 495 -4.05 -20.38 0.44
N VAL A 496 -5.30 -19.90 0.31
CA VAL A 496 -6.32 -20.07 1.37
C VAL A 496 -6.57 -21.56 1.64
N GLY A 497 -6.70 -22.38 0.58
CA GLY A 497 -6.94 -23.79 0.72
C GLY A 497 -5.78 -24.55 1.40
N GLU A 498 -4.54 -24.14 1.17
CA GLU A 498 -3.36 -24.71 1.82
C GLU A 498 -3.22 -24.28 3.28
N ALA A 499 -3.48 -23.02 3.57
CA ALA A 499 -3.34 -22.45 4.92
C ALA A 499 -4.49 -22.86 5.87
N THR A 500 -5.53 -23.54 5.37
CA THR A 500 -6.68 -24.02 6.16
C THR A 500 -6.73 -25.54 6.29
N ARG A 501 -5.77 -26.28 5.75
CA ARG A 501 -5.62 -27.73 5.93
C ARG A 501 -4.91 -28.04 7.23
#